data_0039d8e126cb16551e81c5cc95ecd20b
#
_entry.id   0039d8e126cb16551e81c5cc95ecd20b
#
_cell.length_a   1.000
_cell.length_b   1.000
_cell.length_c   1.000
_cell.angle_alpha   90.00
_cell.angle_beta   90.00
_cell.angle_gamma   90.00
#
_symmetry.space_group_name_H-M   'P 1'
#
loop_
_entity.id
_entity.type
_entity.pdbx_description
1 polymer ?
#
loop_
_entity_poly.entity_id
_entity_poly.type
_entity_poly.pdbx_seq_one_letter_code
_entity_poly.pdbx_strand_id
1 'polypeptide(L)'
;EPLPDTFWEASKLIIQQCHTILRPGGMAIWICKDFVRKGKRVPFSDQWQALCEAQGFRLACRHRAMMVAHHGEQDGLFGEATQVSTSRKSFFRRLAEAKGSPPIDFEDVICLQKEASV
;
A
#
# COMPACT_ATOMS: atom_id res chain seq x y z
N GLU A 1 15.04 -7.42 10.44
CA GLU A 1 16.09 -7.08 9.47
C GLU A 1 15.58 -6.10 8.44
N PRO A 2 16.36 -5.06 8.14
CA PRO A 2 16.00 -4.16 7.04
C PRO A 2 16.15 -4.88 5.69
N LEU A 3 15.46 -4.35 4.68
CA LEU A 3 15.64 -4.84 3.31
C LEU A 3 17.07 -4.57 2.85
N PRO A 4 17.62 -5.43 1.97
CA PRO A 4 18.98 -5.24 1.48
C PRO A 4 19.17 -3.89 0.77
N ASP A 5 20.36 -3.32 0.88
CA ASP A 5 20.69 -2.07 0.21
C ASP A 5 20.52 -2.18 -1.31
N THR A 6 20.80 -3.35 -1.88
CA THR A 6 20.61 -3.60 -3.32
C THR A 6 19.17 -3.43 -3.75
N PHE A 7 18.21 -3.82 -2.91
CA PHE A 7 16.80 -3.59 -3.18
C PHE A 7 16.49 -2.09 -3.25
N TRP A 8 16.97 -1.33 -2.28
CA TRP A 8 16.71 0.11 -2.22
C TRP A 8 17.43 0.87 -3.34
N GLU A 9 18.61 0.44 -3.72
CA GLU A 9 19.33 1.03 -4.85
C GLU A 9 18.57 0.82 -6.17
N ALA A 10 18.11 -0.40 -6.42
CA ALA A 10 17.31 -0.70 -7.60
C ALA A 10 16.00 0.08 -7.61
N SER A 11 15.33 0.13 -6.47
CA SER A 11 14.08 0.88 -6.31
C SER A 11 14.27 2.37 -6.57
N LYS A 12 15.36 2.94 -6.08
CA LYS A 12 15.71 4.34 -6.32
C LYS A 12 15.85 4.63 -7.81
N LEU A 13 16.53 3.75 -8.55
CA LEU A 13 16.70 3.91 -10.00
C LEU A 13 15.37 3.86 -10.73
N ILE A 14 14.48 2.94 -10.35
CA ILE A 14 13.15 2.84 -10.94
C ILE A 14 12.36 4.13 -10.69
N ILE A 15 12.38 4.62 -9.46
CA ILE A 15 11.67 5.84 -9.09
C ILE A 15 12.22 7.05 -9.84
N GLN A 16 13.55 7.14 -9.96
CA GLN A 16 14.21 8.22 -10.75
C GLN A 16 13.79 8.20 -12.22
N GLN A 17 13.69 7.00 -12.81
CA GLN A 17 13.25 6.86 -14.19
C GLN A 17 11.78 7.29 -14.34
N CYS A 18 10.93 6.90 -13.41
CA CYS A 18 9.53 7.34 -13.41
C CYS A 18 9.43 8.86 -13.31
N HIS A 19 10.23 9.46 -12.45
CA HIS A 19 10.26 10.93 -12.30
C HIS A 19 10.69 11.60 -13.61
N THR A 20 11.68 11.04 -14.28
CA THR A 20 12.22 11.60 -15.52
C THR A 20 11.19 11.57 -16.66
N ILE A 21 10.45 10.46 -16.81
CA ILE A 21 9.52 10.30 -17.92
C ILE A 21 8.19 10.99 -17.71
N LEU A 22 7.84 11.32 -16.47
CA LEU A 22 6.61 12.03 -16.17
C LEU A 22 6.72 13.49 -16.65
N ARG A 23 5.63 13.98 -17.22
CA ARG A 23 5.51 15.40 -17.51
C ARG A 23 5.47 16.20 -16.20
N PRO A 24 5.90 17.47 -16.20
CA PRO A 24 5.72 18.34 -15.04
C PRO A 24 4.25 18.37 -14.60
N GLY A 25 4.00 18.23 -13.31
CA GLY A 25 2.66 18.10 -12.75
C GLY A 25 2.06 16.71 -12.85
N GLY A 26 2.74 15.77 -13.51
CA GLY A 26 2.29 14.39 -13.63
C GLY A 26 2.30 13.65 -12.30
N MET A 27 1.50 12.60 -12.21
CA MET A 27 1.33 11.81 -11.00
C MET A 27 1.87 10.40 -11.17
N ALA A 28 2.56 9.92 -10.15
CA ALA A 28 2.91 8.51 -10.01
C ALA A 28 2.09 7.96 -8.83
N ILE A 29 1.35 6.90 -9.09
CA ILE A 29 0.53 6.26 -8.06
C ILE A 29 1.13 4.90 -7.76
N TRP A 30 1.55 4.71 -6.53
CA TRP A 30 2.17 3.47 -6.06
C TRP A 30 1.24 2.77 -5.09
N ILE A 31 1.04 1.48 -5.31
CA ILE A 31 0.26 0.66 -4.41
C ILE A 31 1.24 -0.20 -3.64
N CYS A 32 1.33 0.04 -2.35
CA CYS A 32 2.28 -0.61 -1.46
C CYS A 32 1.53 -1.26 -0.31
N LYS A 33 2.13 -2.30 0.25
CA LYS A 33 1.59 -2.96 1.42
C LYS A 33 2.70 -3.17 2.43
N ASP A 34 2.44 -2.81 3.68
CA ASP A 34 3.32 -3.17 4.76
C ASP A 34 3.31 -4.69 4.92
N PHE A 35 4.37 -5.24 5.42
CA PHE A 35 4.48 -6.67 5.62
C PHE A 35 5.03 -6.99 7.00
N VAL A 36 4.95 -8.26 7.38
CA VAL A 36 5.44 -8.73 8.65
C VAL A 36 6.71 -9.55 8.43
N ARG A 37 7.75 -9.27 9.19
CA ARG A 37 9.00 -10.00 9.16
C ARG A 37 9.44 -10.27 10.59
N LYS A 38 9.68 -11.54 10.90
CA LYS A 38 10.06 -11.97 12.26
C LYS A 38 9.07 -11.49 13.32
N GLY A 39 7.76 -11.59 13.02
CA GLY A 39 6.70 -11.21 13.92
C GLY A 39 6.48 -9.70 14.10
N LYS A 40 7.24 -8.87 13.37
CA LYS A 40 7.13 -7.40 13.47
C LYS A 40 6.68 -6.79 12.15
N ARG A 41 5.85 -5.77 12.24
CA ARG A 41 5.41 -5.01 11.08
C ARG A 41 6.55 -4.17 10.53
N VAL A 42 6.80 -4.30 9.23
CA VAL A 42 7.75 -3.46 8.50
C VAL A 42 6.93 -2.38 7.79
N PRO A 43 7.19 -1.08 8.11
CA PRO A 43 6.43 0.03 7.51
C PRO A 43 6.93 0.34 6.09
N PHE A 44 6.77 -0.61 5.21
CA PHE A 44 7.29 -0.53 3.84
C PHE A 44 6.71 0.64 3.06
N SER A 45 5.41 0.89 3.23
CA SER A 45 4.75 2.01 2.52
C SER A 45 5.35 3.35 2.90
N ASP A 46 5.64 3.56 4.19
CA ASP A 46 6.28 4.80 4.65
C ASP A 46 7.71 4.92 4.10
N GLN A 47 8.44 3.82 4.06
CA GLN A 47 9.80 3.79 3.52
C GLN A 47 9.80 4.09 2.02
N TRP A 48 8.84 3.53 1.28
CA TRP A 48 8.70 3.79 -0.15
C TRP A 48 8.37 5.24 -0.43
N GLN A 49 7.42 5.81 0.32
CA GLN A 49 7.06 7.21 0.20
C GLN A 49 8.27 8.11 0.46
N ALA A 50 9.02 7.85 1.51
CA ALA A 50 10.22 8.63 1.85
C ALA A 50 11.26 8.57 0.73
N LEU A 51 11.45 7.40 0.12
CA LEU A 51 12.37 7.25 -1.00
C LEU A 51 11.91 8.05 -2.22
N CYS A 52 10.60 8.03 -2.52
CA CYS A 52 10.04 8.82 -3.61
C CYS A 52 10.22 10.32 -3.37
N GLU A 53 9.96 10.79 -2.16
CA GLU A 53 10.14 12.18 -1.79
C GLU A 53 11.60 12.62 -1.92
N ALA A 54 12.53 11.73 -1.57
CA ALA A 54 13.97 11.99 -1.75
C ALA A 54 14.37 12.13 -3.22
N GLN A 55 13.59 11.58 -4.15
CA GLN A 55 13.85 11.68 -5.58
C GLN A 55 13.13 12.89 -6.24
N GLY A 56 12.49 13.73 -5.46
CA GLY A 56 11.88 14.96 -5.97
C GLY A 56 10.37 14.90 -6.13
N PHE A 57 9.73 13.82 -5.72
CA PHE A 57 8.27 13.74 -5.70
C PHE A 57 7.71 14.44 -4.49
N ARG A 58 6.50 14.97 -4.62
CA ARG A 58 5.74 15.54 -3.51
C ARG A 58 4.50 14.70 -3.29
N LEU A 59 4.21 14.38 -2.03
CA LEU A 59 2.98 13.66 -1.70
C LEU A 59 1.76 14.55 -1.97
N ALA A 60 0.90 14.09 -2.88
CA ALA A 60 -0.36 14.77 -3.15
C ALA A 60 -1.47 14.25 -2.25
N CYS A 61 -1.58 12.92 -2.15
CA CYS A 61 -2.54 12.29 -1.24
C CYS A 61 -2.12 10.84 -0.98
N ARG A 62 -2.68 10.26 0.07
CA ARG A 62 -2.45 8.87 0.42
C ARG A 62 -3.75 8.28 0.95
N HIS A 63 -4.10 7.11 0.43
CA HIS A 63 -5.34 6.42 0.77
C HIS A 63 -5.06 5.01 1.24
N ARG A 64 -5.98 4.46 2.03
CA ARG A 64 -5.95 3.05 2.40
C ARG A 64 -7.02 2.31 1.63
N ALA A 65 -6.60 1.29 0.88
CA ALA A 65 -7.52 0.39 0.22
C ALA A 65 -7.72 -0.83 1.12
N MET A 66 -8.89 -0.94 1.73
CA MET A 66 -9.17 -2.01 2.66
C MET A 66 -9.37 -3.32 1.91
N MET A 67 -8.71 -4.38 2.38
CA MET A 67 -8.84 -5.72 1.81
C MET A 67 -10.01 -6.44 2.48
N VAL A 68 -11.20 -6.23 1.91
CA VAL A 68 -12.43 -6.83 2.42
C VAL A 68 -13.15 -7.60 1.31
N ALA A 69 -13.92 -8.61 1.69
CA ALA A 69 -14.81 -9.31 0.79
C ALA A 69 -16.25 -9.04 1.20
N HIS A 70 -17.09 -8.70 0.23
CA HIS A 70 -18.52 -8.57 0.45
C HIS A 70 -19.19 -9.91 0.17
N HIS A 71 -19.97 -10.40 1.12
CA HIS A 71 -20.64 -11.71 1.03
C HIS A 71 -22.05 -11.60 0.45
N GLY A 72 -22.36 -10.49 -0.19
CA GLY A 72 -23.67 -10.25 -0.75
C GLY A 72 -24.62 -9.63 0.25
N GLU A 73 -25.88 -9.51 -0.17
CA GLU A 73 -26.91 -8.91 0.63
C GLU A 73 -27.69 -10.01 1.35
N GLN A 74 -27.94 -9.83 2.63
CA GLN A 74 -28.85 -10.67 3.38
C GLN A 74 -30.15 -9.90 3.57
N ASP A 75 -31.26 -10.51 3.15
CA ASP A 75 -32.57 -9.94 3.40
C ASP A 75 -32.86 -10.03 4.91
N GLY A 76 -33.14 -8.89 5.51
CA GLY A 76 -33.58 -8.84 6.89
C GLY A 76 -34.98 -9.41 7.03
N LEU A 77 -35.42 -9.63 8.28
CA LEU A 77 -36.72 -10.20 8.60
C LEU A 77 -37.89 -9.39 7.99
N PHE A 78 -37.67 -8.11 7.73
CA PHE A 78 -38.64 -7.18 7.17
C PHE A 78 -38.30 -6.72 5.77
N GLY A 79 -37.47 -7.46 5.04
CA GLY A 79 -37.07 -7.13 3.69
C GLY A 79 -35.94 -6.12 3.56
N GLU A 80 -35.28 -5.77 4.63
CA GLU A 80 -34.11 -4.92 4.59
C GLU A 80 -32.88 -5.73 4.17
N ALA A 81 -32.18 -5.24 3.14
CA ALA A 81 -30.95 -5.87 2.68
C ALA A 81 -29.77 -5.39 3.51
N THR A 82 -28.99 -6.33 4.01
CA THR A 82 -27.78 -6.04 4.78
C THR A 82 -26.55 -6.60 4.07
N GLN A 83 -25.56 -5.76 3.86
CA GLN A 83 -24.30 -6.18 3.27
C GLN A 83 -23.36 -6.70 4.34
N VAL A 84 -22.81 -7.90 4.12
CA VAL A 84 -21.86 -8.51 5.03
C VAL A 84 -20.47 -8.43 4.42
N SER A 85 -19.50 -7.90 5.18
CA SER A 85 -18.11 -7.74 4.74
C SER A 85 -17.17 -8.40 5.73
N THR A 86 -16.16 -9.07 5.20
CA THR A 86 -15.05 -9.60 6.01
C THR A 86 -13.72 -9.29 5.35
N SER A 87 -12.65 -9.27 6.15
CA SER A 87 -11.31 -9.08 5.63
C SER A 87 -10.91 -10.26 4.75
N ARG A 88 -10.29 -9.94 3.61
CA ARG A 88 -9.70 -10.96 2.73
C ARG A 88 -8.29 -11.27 3.22
N LYS A 89 -8.01 -12.57 3.40
CA LYS A 89 -6.73 -13.02 3.91
C LYS A 89 -6.14 -14.09 3.00
N SER A 90 -4.86 -13.93 2.64
CA SER A 90 -4.11 -14.98 1.97
C SER A 90 -3.79 -16.11 2.95
N PHE A 91 -3.40 -17.26 2.39
CA PHE A 91 -2.95 -18.40 3.22
C PHE A 91 -1.79 -18.00 4.14
N PHE A 92 -0.79 -17.31 3.58
CA PHE A 92 0.39 -16.91 4.36
C PHE A 92 0.05 -15.92 5.45
N ARG A 93 -0.90 -15.02 5.20
CA ARG A 93 -1.36 -14.07 6.20
C ARG A 93 -2.09 -14.80 7.35
N ARG A 94 -2.95 -15.75 7.02
CA ARG A 94 -3.65 -16.56 8.05
C ARG A 94 -2.66 -17.32 8.91
N LEU A 95 -1.63 -17.90 8.29
CA LEU A 95 -0.60 -18.60 9.02
C LEU A 95 0.19 -17.67 9.94
N ALA A 96 0.55 -16.49 9.47
CA ALA A 96 1.26 -15.49 10.26
C ALA A 96 0.41 -15.00 11.45
N GLU A 97 -0.86 -14.73 11.24
CA GLU A 97 -1.77 -14.32 12.31
C GLU A 97 -1.94 -15.42 13.36
N ALA A 98 -2.02 -16.67 12.93
CA ALA A 98 -2.09 -17.80 13.85
C ALA A 98 -0.84 -17.91 14.73
N LYS A 99 0.29 -17.40 14.27
CA LYS A 99 1.53 -17.33 15.03
C LYS A 99 1.69 -16.04 15.83
N GLY A 100 0.64 -15.22 15.91
CA GLY A 100 0.65 -13.98 16.69
C GLY A 100 1.19 -12.75 15.97
N SER A 101 1.36 -12.81 14.65
CA SER A 101 1.79 -11.65 13.88
C SER A 101 0.67 -10.60 13.78
N PRO A 102 1.03 -9.29 13.75
CA PRO A 102 0.03 -8.24 13.62
C PRO A 102 -0.70 -8.32 12.28
N PRO A 103 -2.03 -8.10 12.26
CA PRO A 103 -2.80 -8.13 11.03
C PRO A 103 -2.54 -6.89 10.16
N ILE A 104 -2.45 -7.10 8.84
CA ILE A 104 -2.39 -6.02 7.86
C ILE A 104 -3.50 -6.25 6.86
N ASP A 105 -4.52 -5.42 6.90
CA ASP A 105 -5.77 -5.60 6.16
C ASP A 105 -6.04 -4.49 5.13
N PHE A 106 -5.01 -3.74 4.76
CA PHE A 106 -5.12 -2.69 3.77
C PHE A 106 -3.85 -2.57 2.95
N GLU A 107 -4.00 -1.97 1.77
CA GLU A 107 -2.89 -1.53 0.95
C GLU A 107 -2.87 -0.01 0.93
N ASP A 108 -1.69 0.58 0.89
CA ASP A 108 -1.54 2.03 0.78
C ASP A 108 -1.49 2.43 -0.69
N VAL A 109 -2.34 3.38 -1.06
CA VAL A 109 -2.33 4.01 -2.38
C VAL A 109 -1.67 5.37 -2.20
N ILE A 110 -0.45 5.50 -2.69
CA ILE A 110 0.39 6.68 -2.47
C ILE A 110 0.45 7.47 -3.78
N CYS A 111 -0.14 8.65 -3.77
CA CYS A 111 -0.21 9.52 -4.95
C CYS A 111 0.88 10.58 -4.83
N LEU A 112 1.89 10.48 -5.68
CA LEU A 112 3.05 11.35 -5.67
C LEU A 112 3.08 12.18 -6.95
N GLN A 113 3.37 13.45 -6.83
CA GLN A 113 3.34 14.40 -7.94
C GLN A 113 4.73 14.93 -8.25
N LYS A 114 5.06 14.95 -9.54
CA LYS A 114 6.22 15.66 -10.03
C LYS A 114 5.90 17.15 -10.06
N GLU A 115 6.85 17.98 -9.63
CA GLU A 115 6.65 19.42 -9.63
C GLU A 115 6.25 19.95 -10.99
N ALA A 116 5.33 20.91 -10.98
CA ALA A 116 4.92 21.58 -12.21
C ALA A 116 6.05 22.48 -12.71
N SER A 117 6.16 22.61 -14.04
CA SER A 117 7.06 23.59 -14.62
C SER A 117 6.63 25.01 -14.26
N VAL A 118 7.60 25.83 -13.97
CA VAL A 118 7.39 27.24 -13.72
C VAL A 118 7.45 28.03 -15.03
#